data_064eaa9787018187c5c7a1bca029aed6
#
_entry.id   064eaa9787018187c5c7a1bca029aed6
#
_cell.length_a   1.000
_cell.length_b   1.000
_cell.length_c   1.000
_cell.angle_alpha   90.00
_cell.angle_beta   90.00
_cell.angle_gamma   90.00
#
_symmetry.space_group_name_H-M   'P 1'
#
loop_
_entity.id
_entity.type
_entity.pdbx_description
1 polymer ?
#
loop_
_entity_poly.entity_id
_entity_poly.type
_entity_poly.pdbx_seq_one_letter_code
_entity_poly.pdbx_strand_id
1 'polypeptide(L)'
;MAEHEALGFVETRGLVAAIEAADAMVKAARVRIKTVGNADAALISVICEGDLAACAAAVDAGKAAAARVGDLVGSNLIARPDDDTEALVAGRIDTIMPSRAAAAGKATPKGRGSKS
;
A
#
# COMPACT_ATOMS: atom_id res chain seq x y z
N MET A 1 -15.61 -5.51 19.27
CA MET A 1 -15.18 -6.34 18.19
C MET A 1 -14.51 -5.51 17.11
N ALA A 2 -13.35 -5.91 16.75
CA ALA A 2 -12.62 -5.16 15.74
C ALA A 2 -13.18 -5.49 14.36
N GLU A 3 -13.36 -4.48 13.57
CA GLU A 3 -13.73 -4.65 12.20
C GLU A 3 -12.61 -4.13 11.34
N HIS A 4 -12.19 -4.96 10.43
CA HIS A 4 -11.14 -4.55 9.52
C HIS A 4 -11.75 -3.90 8.29
N GLU A 5 -11.15 -2.83 7.87
CA GLU A 5 -11.54 -2.20 6.63
C GLU A 5 -11.10 -3.06 5.46
N ALA A 6 -11.68 -2.82 4.30
CA ALA A 6 -11.28 -3.52 3.09
C ALA A 6 -9.83 -3.17 2.74
N LEU A 7 -9.19 -4.05 2.01
CA LEU A 7 -7.85 -3.83 1.48
C LEU A 7 -7.91 -3.86 -0.04
N GLY A 8 -7.22 -2.92 -0.67
CA GLY A 8 -7.08 -2.88 -2.11
C GLY A 8 -5.61 -2.98 -2.47
N PHE A 9 -5.33 -3.67 -3.58
CA PHE A 9 -3.97 -3.97 -4.00
C PHE A 9 -3.79 -3.61 -5.46
N VAL A 10 -2.70 -2.90 -5.77
CA VAL A 10 -2.29 -2.68 -7.16
C VAL A 10 -0.81 -3.05 -7.22
N GLU A 11 -0.48 -4.00 -8.09
CA GLU A 11 0.89 -4.45 -8.24
C GLU A 11 1.43 -4.01 -9.59
N THR A 12 2.65 -3.45 -9.57
CA THR A 12 3.29 -2.92 -10.76
C THR A 12 4.69 -3.48 -10.86
N ARG A 13 5.25 -3.36 -12.06
CA ARG A 13 6.66 -3.59 -12.25
C ARG A 13 7.36 -2.23 -12.21
N GLY A 14 8.15 -2.03 -11.18
CA GLY A 14 8.90 -0.80 -11.02
C GLY A 14 8.21 0.23 -10.15
N LEU A 15 9.02 1.12 -9.60
CA LEU A 15 8.57 2.07 -8.58
C LEU A 15 7.77 3.22 -9.19
N VAL A 16 8.10 3.65 -10.39
CA VAL A 16 7.42 4.81 -10.98
C VAL A 16 5.92 4.53 -11.14
N ALA A 17 5.59 3.37 -11.71
CA ALA A 17 4.19 3.00 -11.88
C ALA A 17 3.50 2.83 -10.52
N ALA A 18 4.22 2.31 -9.53
CA ALA A 18 3.67 2.14 -8.19
C ALA A 18 3.33 3.47 -7.55
N ILE A 19 4.21 4.45 -7.64
CA ILE A 19 3.97 5.78 -7.07
C ILE A 19 2.81 6.47 -7.78
N GLU A 20 2.76 6.35 -9.10
CA GLU A 20 1.66 6.92 -9.86
C GLU A 20 0.32 6.28 -9.45
N ALA A 21 0.33 4.96 -9.26
CA ALA A 21 -0.86 4.26 -8.78
C ALA A 21 -1.28 4.77 -7.40
N ALA A 22 -0.33 4.88 -6.49
CA ALA A 22 -0.62 5.32 -5.12
C ALA A 22 -1.24 6.71 -5.12
N ASP A 23 -0.70 7.62 -5.90
CA ASP A 23 -1.22 8.98 -5.99
C ASP A 23 -2.65 8.98 -6.53
N ALA A 24 -2.90 8.24 -7.61
CA ALA A 24 -4.22 8.16 -8.20
C ALA A 24 -5.24 7.55 -7.22
N MET A 25 -4.82 6.56 -6.45
CA MET A 25 -5.70 5.89 -5.52
C MET A 25 -6.21 6.83 -4.43
N VAL A 26 -5.31 7.60 -3.82
CA VAL A 26 -5.71 8.50 -2.74
C VAL A 26 -6.45 9.73 -3.26
N LYS A 27 -6.27 10.08 -4.53
CA LYS A 27 -7.02 11.18 -5.13
C LYS A 27 -8.41 10.76 -5.56
N ALA A 28 -8.60 9.47 -5.87
CA ALA A 28 -9.89 8.99 -6.41
C ALA A 28 -10.91 8.68 -5.32
N ALA A 29 -10.45 8.31 -4.13
CA ALA A 29 -11.37 7.84 -3.10
C ALA A 29 -10.76 8.06 -1.72
N ARG A 30 -11.61 7.97 -0.71
CA ARG A 30 -11.18 8.17 0.68
C ARG A 30 -10.58 6.87 1.20
N VAL A 31 -9.34 6.64 0.83
CA VAL A 31 -8.57 5.48 1.30
C VAL A 31 -7.24 5.98 1.85
N ARG A 32 -6.60 5.13 2.63
CA ARG A 32 -5.24 5.39 3.11
C ARG A 32 -4.32 4.38 2.47
N ILE A 33 -3.13 4.82 2.09
CA ILE A 33 -2.11 3.88 1.66
C ILE A 33 -1.55 3.23 2.92
N LYS A 34 -1.73 1.93 3.02
CA LYS A 34 -1.25 1.19 4.16
C LYS A 34 0.23 0.89 4.04
N THR A 35 0.63 0.47 2.86
CA THR A 35 2.04 0.21 2.61
C THR A 35 2.32 0.18 1.12
N VAL A 36 3.58 0.39 0.78
CA VAL A 36 4.11 0.13 -0.55
C VAL A 36 5.19 -0.91 -0.33
N GLY A 37 4.90 -2.13 -0.71
CA GLY A 37 5.76 -3.26 -0.41
C GLY A 37 6.51 -3.74 -1.62
N ASN A 38 7.63 -4.38 -1.37
CA ASN A 38 8.47 -4.95 -2.40
C ASN A 38 8.48 -6.46 -2.24
N ALA A 39 7.73 -7.15 -3.10
CA ALA A 39 7.64 -8.60 -3.00
C ALA A 39 8.80 -9.29 -3.69
N ASP A 40 9.38 -8.65 -4.69
CA ASP A 40 10.49 -9.20 -5.44
C ASP A 40 11.15 -8.05 -6.19
N ALA A 41 12.29 -8.30 -6.78
CA ALA A 41 13.22 -7.30 -7.29
C ALA A 41 12.57 -6.14 -8.01
N ALA A 42 11.58 -6.37 -8.83
CA ALA A 42 10.96 -5.30 -9.59
C ALA A 42 9.47 -5.18 -9.32
N LEU A 43 8.89 -6.06 -8.51
CA LEU A 43 7.44 -6.08 -8.30
C LEU A 43 7.12 -5.29 -7.04
N ILE A 44 6.31 -4.27 -7.22
CA ILE A 44 5.93 -3.35 -6.15
C ILE A 44 4.42 -3.44 -5.96
N SER A 45 4.00 -3.64 -4.71
CA SER A 45 2.57 -3.68 -4.39
C SER A 45 2.19 -2.46 -3.58
N VAL A 46 1.18 -1.75 -4.05
CA VAL A 46 0.59 -0.64 -3.31
C VAL A 46 -0.67 -1.17 -2.65
N ILE A 47 -0.75 -1.01 -1.33
CA ILE A 47 -1.86 -1.55 -0.55
C ILE A 47 -2.57 -0.39 0.13
N CYS A 48 -3.87 -0.28 -0.11
CA CYS A 48 -4.68 0.73 0.53
C CYS A 48 -5.73 0.09 1.42
N GLU A 49 -6.27 0.87 2.34
CA GLU A 49 -7.37 0.43 3.18
C GLU A 49 -8.43 1.53 3.26
N GLY A 50 -9.65 1.10 3.47
CA GLY A 50 -10.81 1.98 3.57
C GLY A 50 -12.06 1.13 3.46
N ASP A 51 -13.24 1.78 3.31
CA ASP A 51 -14.42 0.97 3.10
C ASP A 51 -14.37 0.32 1.71
N LEU A 52 -15.20 -0.68 1.51
CA LEU A 52 -15.14 -1.50 0.31
C LEU A 52 -15.32 -0.70 -0.97
N ALA A 53 -16.31 0.19 -0.99
CA ALA A 53 -16.58 0.98 -2.20
C ALA A 53 -15.41 1.92 -2.50
N ALA A 54 -14.84 2.52 -1.47
CA ALA A 54 -13.69 3.40 -1.64
C ALA A 54 -12.49 2.63 -2.15
N CYS A 55 -12.22 1.46 -1.60
CA CYS A 55 -11.11 0.64 -2.06
C CYS A 55 -11.31 0.19 -3.52
N ALA A 56 -12.54 -0.16 -3.89
CA ALA A 56 -12.81 -0.56 -5.28
C ALA A 56 -12.54 0.59 -6.24
N ALA A 57 -12.99 1.80 -5.90
CA ALA A 57 -12.75 2.98 -6.73
C ALA A 57 -11.25 3.31 -6.79
N ALA A 58 -10.56 3.20 -5.66
CA ALA A 58 -9.14 3.46 -5.61
C ALA A 58 -8.35 2.48 -6.47
N VAL A 59 -8.68 1.19 -6.39
CA VAL A 59 -7.99 0.17 -7.18
C VAL A 59 -8.19 0.43 -8.68
N ASP A 60 -9.42 0.76 -9.09
CA ASP A 60 -9.67 1.05 -10.50
C ASP A 60 -8.84 2.24 -10.98
N ALA A 61 -8.79 3.31 -10.19
CA ALA A 61 -8.00 4.49 -10.54
C ALA A 61 -6.50 4.17 -10.59
N GLY A 62 -6.03 3.40 -9.62
CA GLY A 62 -4.62 3.02 -9.54
C GLY A 62 -4.19 2.16 -10.72
N LYS A 63 -5.04 1.22 -11.11
CA LYS A 63 -4.76 0.38 -12.28
C LYS A 63 -4.60 1.22 -13.54
N ALA A 64 -5.53 2.13 -13.76
CA ALA A 64 -5.50 2.97 -14.95
C ALA A 64 -4.26 3.86 -14.96
N ALA A 65 -3.92 4.43 -13.81
CA ALA A 65 -2.76 5.31 -13.72
C ALA A 65 -1.45 4.53 -13.94
N ALA A 66 -1.32 3.37 -13.32
CA ALA A 66 -0.11 2.55 -13.48
C ALA A 66 0.10 2.16 -14.94
N ALA A 67 -0.99 1.76 -15.61
CA ALA A 67 -0.90 1.30 -16.99
C ALA A 67 -0.46 2.39 -17.96
N ARG A 68 -0.71 3.67 -17.59
CA ARG A 68 -0.29 4.77 -18.47
C ARG A 68 1.21 5.03 -18.44
N VAL A 69 1.87 4.69 -17.35
CA VAL A 69 3.29 5.06 -17.18
C VAL A 69 4.21 3.86 -17.06
N GLY A 70 3.67 2.66 -16.96
CA GLY A 70 4.50 1.47 -16.81
C GLY A 70 3.66 0.21 -16.91
N ASP A 71 4.14 -0.84 -16.25
CA ASP A 71 3.51 -2.16 -16.34
C ASP A 71 2.62 -2.40 -15.12
N LEU A 72 1.34 -2.57 -15.38
CA LEU A 72 0.42 -3.07 -14.39
C LEU A 72 0.50 -4.59 -14.40
N VAL A 73 0.81 -5.19 -13.25
CA VAL A 73 0.95 -6.63 -13.14
C VAL A 73 -0.35 -7.27 -12.66
N GLY A 74 -1.01 -6.64 -11.69
CA GLY A 74 -2.24 -7.20 -11.16
C GLY A 74 -2.88 -6.31 -10.13
N SER A 75 -4.05 -6.72 -9.67
CA SER A 75 -4.77 -6.00 -8.64
C SER A 75 -5.66 -6.97 -7.90
N ASN A 76 -6.09 -6.56 -6.72
CA ASN A 76 -7.02 -7.37 -5.94
C ASN A 76 -7.77 -6.50 -4.95
N LEU A 77 -8.84 -7.05 -4.42
CA LEU A 77 -9.67 -6.36 -3.45
C LEU A 77 -10.13 -7.40 -2.44
N ILE A 78 -9.87 -7.15 -1.17
CA ILE A 78 -10.31 -8.04 -0.09
C ILE A 78 -11.31 -7.27 0.74
N ALA A 79 -12.57 -7.70 0.71
CA ALA A 79 -13.65 -6.95 1.33
C ALA A 79 -13.55 -6.95 2.85
N ARG A 80 -13.16 -8.08 3.41
CA ARG A 80 -13.15 -8.23 4.87
C ARG A 80 -11.98 -9.13 5.27
N PRO A 81 -10.77 -8.54 5.36
CA PRO A 81 -9.59 -9.35 5.67
C PRO A 81 -9.71 -9.96 7.06
N ASP A 82 -9.23 -11.18 7.17
CA ASP A 82 -9.13 -11.88 8.44
C ASP A 82 -8.04 -11.23 9.30
N ASP A 83 -8.08 -11.48 10.61
CA ASP A 83 -7.07 -10.94 11.51
C ASP A 83 -5.66 -11.35 11.11
N ASP A 84 -5.48 -12.60 10.72
CA ASP A 84 -4.17 -13.08 10.32
C ASP A 84 -3.69 -12.39 9.05
N THR A 85 -4.61 -12.07 8.13
CA THR A 85 -4.27 -11.33 6.92
C THR A 85 -3.80 -9.92 7.26
N GLU A 86 -4.50 -9.26 8.18
CA GLU A 86 -4.09 -7.93 8.62
C GLU A 86 -2.70 -7.95 9.25
N ALA A 87 -2.43 -8.96 10.07
CA ALA A 87 -1.14 -9.09 10.71
C ALA A 87 -0.03 -9.31 9.68
N LEU A 88 -0.31 -10.10 8.65
CA LEU A 88 0.65 -10.35 7.58
C LEU A 88 0.99 -9.06 6.84
N VAL A 89 -0.03 -8.31 6.45
CA VAL A 89 0.19 -7.06 5.71
C VAL A 89 0.91 -6.04 6.57
N ALA A 90 0.56 -5.97 7.84
CA ALA A 90 1.14 -4.95 8.72
C ALA A 90 2.57 -5.26 9.13
N GLY A 91 2.93 -6.53 9.23
CA GLY A 91 4.18 -6.86 9.87
C GLY A 91 5.16 -7.72 9.10
N ARG A 92 4.73 -8.31 7.98
CA ARG A 92 5.57 -9.32 7.32
C ARG A 92 5.96 -8.98 5.90
N ILE A 93 5.43 -7.91 5.35
CA ILE A 93 5.78 -7.51 3.99
C ILE A 93 6.90 -6.48 4.08
N ASP A 94 7.98 -6.73 3.36
CA ASP A 94 9.05 -5.76 3.26
C ASP A 94 8.51 -4.48 2.65
N THR A 95 8.71 -3.39 3.35
CA THR A 95 8.10 -2.11 3.01
C THR A 95 9.13 -1.15 2.48
N ILE A 96 8.88 -0.64 1.27
CA ILE A 96 9.70 0.42 0.71
C ILE A 96 9.36 1.74 1.39
N MET A 97 8.06 1.98 1.57
CA MET A 97 7.58 3.20 2.18
C MET A 97 6.53 2.87 3.22
N PRO A 98 6.89 2.94 4.49
CA PRO A 98 5.92 2.67 5.54
C PRO A 98 4.83 3.75 5.58
N SER A 99 3.67 3.41 6.11
CA SER A 99 2.62 4.38 6.30
C SER A 99 3.11 5.48 7.25
N ARG A 100 2.43 6.61 7.22
CA ARG A 100 2.80 7.71 8.11
C ARG A 100 2.73 7.29 9.58
N ALA A 101 1.73 6.49 9.93
CA ALA A 101 1.60 6.03 11.30
C ALA A 101 2.79 5.15 11.70
N ALA A 102 3.19 4.22 10.82
CA ALA A 102 4.33 3.36 11.10
C ALA A 102 5.61 4.15 11.18
N ALA A 103 5.78 5.12 10.28
CA ALA A 103 6.97 5.96 10.29
C ALA A 103 7.06 6.76 11.59
N ALA A 104 5.93 7.31 12.05
CA ALA A 104 5.90 8.06 13.30
C ALA A 104 6.25 7.17 14.48
N GLY A 105 5.73 5.94 14.49
CA GLY A 105 6.04 5.01 15.56
C GLY A 105 7.48 4.58 15.60
N LYS A 106 8.17 4.65 14.49
CA LYS A 106 9.58 4.29 14.42
C LYS A 106 10.49 5.47 14.56
N ALA A 107 9.97 6.65 14.63
CA ALA A 107 10.80 7.83 14.81
C ALA A 107 11.43 7.74 16.17
N THR A 108 12.71 7.50 16.22
CA THR A 108 13.34 7.38 17.49
C THR A 108 14.58 8.09 17.50
N PRO A 109 14.95 8.14 18.46
CA PRO A 109 15.94 8.69 18.58
C PRO A 109 17.16 8.72 18.17
N LYS A 110 17.52 9.03 18.03
CA LYS A 110 18.40 9.06 17.65
C LYS A 110 19.38 8.89 17.73
N GLY A 111 19.55 8.87 17.85
CA GLY A 111 20.32 8.63 17.88
C GLY A 111 21.30 8.29 17.64
N ARG A 112 21.59 7.83 17.70
CA ARG A 112 22.41 7.34 17.54
C ARG A 112 23.15 7.44 16.75
N GLY A 113 23.29 7.68 16.66
CA GLY A 113 23.84 7.64 16.05
C GLY A 113 24.69 7.87 15.52
N SER A 114 24.90 8.06 15.58
CA SER A 114 25.64 8.09 15.07
C SER A 114 26.72 8.16 15.21
N LYS A 115 27.07 7.98 15.38
CA LYS A 115 27.99 7.81 15.50
C LYS A 115 28.64 7.45 15.04
N SER A 116 28.84 7.52 14.84
CA SER A 116 29.46 7.04 14.49
C SER A 116 30.04 6.89 14.41
#